data_b2f9860c4c48cb8068577a57873cb1e1
#
_entry.id   b2f9860c4c48cb8068577a57873cb1e1
#
_cell.length_a   1.000
_cell.length_b   1.000
_cell.length_c   1.000
_cell.angle_alpha   90.00
_cell.angle_beta   90.00
_cell.angle_gamma   90.00
#
_symmetry.space_group_name_H-M   'P 1'
#
loop_
_entity.id
_entity.type
_entity.pdbx_description
1 polymer ?
#
loop_
_entity_poly.entity_id
_entity_poly.type
_entity_poly.pdbx_seq_one_letter_code
_entity_poly.pdbx_strand_id
1 'polypeptide(L)'
;MFNSENLQEKWQPVLEHPDLPGIQDNYKRAVTSVILENQEKALREDAAFLSEAAPANNTASVSNWDPILISLVRRAMPNLIAYDICAVQPMTGPTGLIFAMKSRINSAGGDEALFNEADTDFSGAGTHAGTNPAILNDSPAGTFTSGTGDTTANMEAQGDSANNAFAQMAFTIEKATVTAKTRALKAEYTMELAQDLKAIHGLDAETELSNILSSEILAEINREVVRSIYKAAKPGAQTDTTTSGIFDMDTDSNGRWSVEKFKGLMFQLERDAVSYTHLTLPTTSSV
;
A
#
# COMPACT_ATOMS: atom_id res chain seq x y z
N MET A 1 -5.53 16.54 -7.85
CA MET A 1 -6.86 15.94 -7.99
C MET A 1 -7.01 15.53 -9.44
N PHE A 2 -7.11 14.24 -9.72
CA PHE A 2 -7.17 13.76 -11.10
C PHE A 2 -8.54 14.12 -11.68
N ASN A 3 -8.57 14.56 -12.93
CA ASN A 3 -9.83 14.84 -13.66
C ASN A 3 -10.52 13.51 -14.01
N SER A 4 -10.83 12.72 -12.98
CA SER A 4 -11.27 11.35 -13.09
C SER A 4 -12.72 11.23 -13.64
N GLU A 5 -13.54 12.24 -13.45
CA GLU A 5 -14.93 12.23 -13.89
C GLU A 5 -15.05 12.18 -15.42
N ASN A 6 -14.34 13.06 -16.12
CA ASN A 6 -14.32 13.07 -17.58
C ASN A 6 -13.72 11.80 -18.19
N LEU A 7 -12.72 11.22 -17.50
CA LEU A 7 -12.10 9.97 -17.93
C LEU A 7 -13.01 8.77 -17.69
N GLN A 8 -13.74 8.76 -16.58
CA GLN A 8 -14.72 7.71 -16.30
C GLN A 8 -15.86 7.72 -17.32
N GLU A 9 -16.34 8.89 -17.72
CA GLU A 9 -17.36 9.04 -18.75
C GLU A 9 -16.87 8.53 -20.11
N LYS A 10 -15.64 8.91 -20.51
CA LYS A 10 -15.01 8.42 -21.75
C LYS A 10 -14.90 6.89 -21.79
N TRP A 11 -14.48 6.28 -20.69
CA TRP A 11 -14.21 4.85 -20.58
C TRP A 11 -15.41 4.03 -20.07
N GLN A 12 -16.56 4.66 -19.83
CA GLN A 12 -17.77 3.99 -19.33
C GLN A 12 -18.14 2.74 -20.15
N PRO A 13 -18.14 2.72 -21.48
CA PRO A 13 -18.48 1.54 -22.25
C PRO A 13 -17.59 0.32 -21.99
N VAL A 14 -16.31 0.56 -21.65
CA VAL A 14 -15.35 -0.49 -21.35
C VAL A 14 -15.42 -0.90 -19.87
N LEU A 15 -15.68 0.06 -18.98
CA LEU A 15 -15.79 -0.20 -17.54
C LEU A 15 -17.05 -1.01 -17.19
N GLU A 16 -18.15 -0.81 -17.93
CA GLU A 16 -19.46 -1.43 -17.71
C GLU A 16 -19.80 -2.51 -18.75
N HIS A 17 -18.78 -3.05 -19.42
CA HIS A 17 -19.01 -4.10 -20.42
C HIS A 17 -19.63 -5.34 -19.80
N PRO A 18 -20.72 -5.91 -20.39
CA PRO A 18 -21.49 -7.00 -19.80
C PRO A 18 -20.71 -8.31 -19.61
N ASP A 19 -19.69 -8.56 -20.43
CA ASP A 19 -18.88 -9.77 -20.37
C ASP A 19 -17.77 -9.71 -19.31
N LEU A 20 -17.62 -8.57 -18.63
CA LEU A 20 -16.58 -8.37 -17.62
C LEU A 20 -17.20 -8.14 -16.24
N PRO A 21 -16.55 -8.62 -15.16
CA PRO A 21 -17.04 -8.37 -13.81
C PRO A 21 -17.12 -6.88 -13.52
N GLY A 22 -18.28 -6.42 -13.00
CA GLY A 22 -18.51 -5.02 -12.67
C GLY A 22 -17.57 -4.53 -11.56
N ILE A 23 -17.03 -3.32 -11.70
CA ILE A 23 -16.25 -2.67 -10.66
C ILE A 23 -17.20 -1.86 -9.79
N GLN A 24 -17.41 -2.27 -8.54
CA GLN A 24 -18.32 -1.61 -7.61
C GLN A 24 -17.70 -0.39 -6.93
N ASP A 25 -16.39 -0.41 -6.73
CA ASP A 25 -15.65 0.63 -6.03
C ASP A 25 -15.31 1.79 -6.96
N ASN A 26 -15.76 3.00 -6.61
CA ASN A 26 -15.49 4.22 -7.36
C ASN A 26 -14.00 4.56 -7.45
N TYR A 27 -13.23 4.24 -6.41
CA TYR A 27 -11.79 4.46 -6.42
C TYR A 27 -11.10 3.56 -7.44
N LYS A 28 -11.42 2.27 -7.44
CA LYS A 28 -10.91 1.30 -8.43
C LYS A 28 -11.31 1.71 -9.86
N ARG A 29 -12.52 2.23 -10.04
CA ARG A 29 -12.99 2.76 -11.34
C ARG A 29 -12.14 3.95 -11.80
N ALA A 30 -11.91 4.91 -10.92
CA ALA A 30 -11.12 6.10 -11.23
C ALA A 30 -9.68 5.75 -11.60
N VAL A 31 -9.02 4.89 -10.83
CA VAL A 31 -7.65 4.44 -11.13
C VAL A 31 -7.59 3.67 -12.45
N THR A 32 -8.54 2.76 -12.68
CA THR A 32 -8.59 1.97 -13.92
C THR A 32 -8.80 2.86 -15.14
N SER A 33 -9.65 3.89 -15.07
CA SER A 33 -9.86 4.83 -16.17
C SER A 33 -8.58 5.61 -16.54
N VAL A 34 -7.79 6.01 -15.55
CA VAL A 34 -6.50 6.68 -15.78
C VAL A 34 -5.48 5.74 -16.42
N ILE A 35 -5.43 4.49 -15.98
CA ILE A 35 -4.51 3.49 -16.54
C ILE A 35 -4.89 3.20 -18.00
N LEU A 36 -6.18 3.05 -18.31
CA LEU A 36 -6.65 2.86 -19.69
C LEU A 36 -6.32 4.04 -20.59
N GLU A 37 -6.45 5.27 -20.08
CA GLU A 37 -6.04 6.47 -20.81
C GLU A 37 -4.54 6.52 -21.07
N ASN A 38 -3.72 6.14 -20.09
CA ASN A 38 -2.28 6.06 -20.26
C ASN A 38 -1.91 5.00 -21.29
N GLN A 39 -2.61 3.87 -21.29
CA GLN A 39 -2.40 2.81 -22.27
C GLN A 39 -2.79 3.26 -23.70
N GLU A 40 -3.91 3.96 -23.85
CA GLU A 40 -4.32 4.54 -25.13
C GLU A 40 -3.28 5.54 -25.65
N LYS A 41 -2.74 6.39 -24.78
CA LYS A 41 -1.68 7.34 -25.16
C LYS A 41 -0.42 6.64 -25.61
N ALA A 42 0.03 5.62 -24.87
CA ALA A 42 1.21 4.84 -25.25
C ALA A 42 1.03 4.17 -26.61
N LEU A 43 -0.12 3.56 -26.86
CA LEU A 43 -0.44 2.95 -28.16
C LEU A 43 -0.44 3.97 -29.32
N ARG A 44 -0.93 5.19 -29.06
CA ARG A 44 -0.91 6.26 -30.06
C ARG A 44 0.51 6.76 -30.35
N GLU A 45 1.35 6.86 -29.32
CA GLU A 45 2.76 7.26 -29.48
C GLU A 45 3.54 6.21 -30.27
N ASP A 46 3.39 4.94 -29.95
CA ASP A 46 4.04 3.83 -30.68
C ASP A 46 3.58 3.78 -32.14
N ALA A 47 2.30 4.00 -32.39
CA ALA A 47 1.78 4.05 -33.76
C ALA A 47 2.26 5.27 -34.56
N ALA A 48 2.46 6.41 -33.92
CA ALA A 48 3.03 7.58 -34.58
C ALA A 48 4.48 7.31 -35.00
N PHE A 49 5.26 6.58 -34.19
CA PHE A 49 6.62 6.17 -34.53
C PHE A 49 6.68 5.21 -35.74
N LEU A 50 5.71 4.31 -35.86
CA LEU A 50 5.61 3.36 -36.97
C LEU A 50 5.09 4.01 -38.27
N SER A 51 4.28 5.08 -38.15
CA SER A 51 3.70 5.76 -39.31
C SER A 51 4.71 6.64 -40.09
N GLU A 52 5.82 7.01 -39.47
CA GLU A 52 6.86 7.83 -40.10
C GLU A 52 7.71 7.05 -41.12
N ALA A 53 7.62 5.71 -41.11
CA ALA A 53 8.42 4.83 -41.99
C ALA A 53 7.61 4.06 -43.04
N ALA A 54 6.30 4.19 -43.12
CA ALA A 54 5.46 3.44 -44.06
C ALA A 54 4.67 4.36 -45.01
N PRO A 55 4.58 4.05 -46.33
CA PRO A 55 3.71 4.78 -47.24
C PRO A 55 2.28 4.66 -46.81
N ALA A 56 1.57 5.79 -46.82
CA ALA A 56 0.21 5.95 -46.33
C ALA A 56 -0.82 5.11 -47.11
N ASN A 57 -0.95 3.86 -46.75
CA ASN A 57 -2.13 3.05 -47.08
C ASN A 57 -2.94 2.86 -45.83
N ASN A 58 -3.52 3.94 -45.37
CA ASN A 58 -4.11 4.05 -44.03
C ASN A 58 -5.61 3.84 -44.11
N THR A 59 -6.10 2.70 -43.69
CA THR A 59 -7.49 2.52 -43.31
C THR A 59 -7.64 3.20 -41.93
N ALA A 60 -7.73 4.52 -41.99
CA ALA A 60 -7.70 5.45 -40.87
C ALA A 60 -8.48 4.97 -39.63
N SER A 61 -7.91 5.23 -38.49
CA SER A 61 -8.47 5.23 -37.13
C SER A 61 -8.71 3.90 -36.41
N VAL A 62 -8.67 2.74 -37.03
CA VAL A 62 -8.88 1.44 -36.36
C VAL A 62 -7.56 0.66 -36.14
N SER A 63 -6.51 0.98 -36.86
CA SER A 63 -5.23 0.23 -36.83
C SER A 63 -4.39 0.44 -35.58
N ASN A 64 -4.72 1.43 -34.77
CA ASN A 64 -3.92 1.81 -33.58
C ASN A 64 -4.54 1.39 -32.26
N TRP A 65 -5.63 0.68 -32.28
CA TRP A 65 -6.31 0.20 -31.11
C TRP A 65 -6.11 -1.31 -30.97
N ASP A 66 -5.40 -1.70 -29.93
CA ASP A 66 -5.29 -3.11 -29.57
C ASP A 66 -6.38 -3.43 -28.53
N PRO A 67 -7.54 -3.98 -28.94
CA PRO A 67 -8.63 -4.27 -28.04
C PRO A 67 -8.29 -5.36 -27.04
N ILE A 68 -7.36 -6.25 -27.38
CA ILE A 68 -6.92 -7.35 -26.50
C ILE A 68 -6.15 -6.78 -25.32
N LEU A 69 -5.21 -5.87 -25.58
CA LEU A 69 -4.41 -5.26 -24.54
C LEU A 69 -5.26 -4.43 -23.55
N ILE A 70 -6.22 -3.67 -24.07
CA ILE A 70 -7.17 -2.91 -23.27
C ILE A 70 -8.05 -3.82 -22.42
N SER A 71 -8.56 -4.91 -23.00
CA SER A 71 -9.38 -5.90 -22.27
C SER A 71 -8.58 -6.60 -21.16
N LEU A 72 -7.30 -6.87 -21.43
CA LEU A 72 -6.38 -7.51 -20.50
C LEU A 72 -6.09 -6.61 -19.28
N VAL A 73 -5.80 -5.33 -19.54
CA VAL A 73 -5.62 -4.32 -18.47
C VAL A 73 -6.91 -4.17 -17.65
N ARG A 74 -8.07 -4.08 -18.31
CA ARG A 74 -9.38 -3.95 -17.63
C ARG A 74 -9.70 -5.16 -16.74
N ARG A 75 -9.27 -6.36 -17.10
CA ARG A 75 -9.48 -7.58 -16.30
C ARG A 75 -8.51 -7.68 -15.13
N ALA A 76 -7.23 -7.38 -15.36
CA ALA A 76 -6.18 -7.59 -14.36
C ALA A 76 -6.20 -6.49 -13.28
N MET A 77 -6.27 -5.22 -13.66
CA MET A 77 -6.04 -4.11 -12.74
C MET A 77 -7.00 -4.02 -11.56
N PRO A 78 -8.34 -4.16 -11.71
CA PRO A 78 -9.25 -4.04 -10.58
C PRO A 78 -9.14 -5.15 -9.53
N ASN A 79 -8.54 -6.28 -9.91
CA ASN A 79 -8.42 -7.48 -9.08
C ASN A 79 -7.11 -7.56 -8.29
N LEU A 80 -6.29 -6.50 -8.34
CA LEU A 80 -5.05 -6.45 -7.57
C LEU A 80 -5.34 -6.37 -6.07
N ILE A 81 -4.69 -7.24 -5.29
CA ILE A 81 -4.76 -7.24 -3.82
C ILE A 81 -4.23 -5.92 -3.22
N ALA A 82 -3.41 -5.20 -3.97
CA ALA A 82 -2.85 -3.92 -3.54
C ALA A 82 -3.91 -2.87 -3.19
N TYR A 83 -5.07 -2.89 -3.86
CA TYR A 83 -6.17 -1.97 -3.56
C TYR A 83 -6.82 -2.21 -2.19
N ASP A 84 -6.74 -3.45 -1.68
CA ASP A 84 -7.35 -3.82 -0.41
C ASP A 84 -6.38 -3.64 0.78
N ILE A 85 -5.06 -3.66 0.51
CA ILE A 85 -4.03 -3.62 1.56
C ILE A 85 -3.28 -2.29 1.57
N CYS A 86 -3.13 -1.64 0.42
CA CYS A 86 -2.31 -0.45 0.23
C CYS A 86 -3.09 0.66 -0.47
N ALA A 87 -2.63 1.91 -0.30
CA ALA A 87 -3.08 3.00 -1.15
C ALA A 87 -2.41 2.88 -2.54
N VAL A 88 -3.21 2.90 -3.60
CA VAL A 88 -2.74 2.80 -4.98
C VAL A 88 -2.99 4.12 -5.69
N GLN A 89 -1.95 4.71 -6.29
CA GLN A 89 -2.06 5.92 -7.09
C GLN A 89 -1.62 5.63 -8.53
N PRO A 90 -2.38 6.05 -9.56
CA PRO A 90 -1.98 5.91 -10.94
C PRO A 90 -0.85 6.89 -11.27
N MET A 91 0.15 6.43 -12.01
CA MET A 91 1.22 7.27 -12.56
C MET A 91 0.83 7.74 -13.96
N THR A 92 1.12 8.99 -14.27
CA THR A 92 0.88 9.59 -15.60
C THR A 92 2.12 9.63 -16.50
N GLY A 93 3.28 9.24 -15.94
CA GLY A 93 4.55 9.24 -16.63
C GLY A 93 5.49 8.14 -16.12
N PRO A 94 6.67 7.99 -16.76
CA PRO A 94 7.63 6.93 -16.39
C PRO A 94 8.28 7.13 -15.03
N THR A 95 8.19 8.33 -14.46
CA THR A 95 8.68 8.65 -13.11
C THR A 95 7.60 9.34 -12.31
N GLY A 96 7.50 8.99 -11.03
CA GLY A 96 6.59 9.61 -10.07
C GLY A 96 7.32 10.05 -8.81
N LEU A 97 6.72 10.98 -8.08
CA LEU A 97 7.17 11.42 -6.78
C LEU A 97 6.09 11.11 -5.75
N ILE A 98 6.49 10.46 -4.68
CA ILE A 98 5.65 10.25 -3.49
C ILE A 98 6.12 11.21 -2.43
N PHE A 99 5.20 12.00 -1.90
CA PHE A 99 5.45 12.91 -0.79
C PHE A 99 4.79 12.37 0.47
N ALA A 100 5.57 12.28 1.54
CA ALA A 100 5.07 11.97 2.88
C ALA A 100 5.32 13.17 3.79
N MET A 101 4.27 13.66 4.42
CA MET A 101 4.36 14.71 5.44
C MET A 101 4.32 14.07 6.82
N LYS A 102 5.35 14.36 7.63
CA LYS A 102 5.48 13.85 8.99
C LYS A 102 5.52 15.00 9.97
N SER A 103 4.71 14.90 11.02
CA SER A 103 4.78 15.81 12.17
C SER A 103 5.94 15.42 13.07
N ARG A 104 6.71 16.39 13.54
CA ARG A 104 7.88 16.19 14.40
C ARG A 104 7.74 16.96 15.69
N ILE A 105 8.27 16.40 16.77
CA ILE A 105 8.35 17.03 18.07
C ILE A 105 9.62 17.87 18.17
N ASN A 106 9.55 19.06 18.72
CA ASN A 106 10.63 20.05 18.89
C ASN A 106 11.20 20.62 17.61
N SER A 107 11.68 19.82 16.70
CA SER A 107 12.38 20.27 15.51
C SER A 107 12.19 19.32 14.34
N ALA A 108 12.61 19.75 13.15
CA ALA A 108 12.56 18.91 11.95
C ALA A 108 13.34 17.57 12.07
N GLY A 109 14.29 17.49 12.98
CA GLY A 109 15.05 16.25 13.29
C GLY A 109 14.54 15.48 14.50
N GLY A 110 13.48 15.95 15.16
CA GLY A 110 12.89 15.30 16.33
C GLY A 110 12.10 14.03 16.00
N ASP A 111 11.59 13.38 17.02
CA ASP A 111 10.78 12.17 16.88
C ASP A 111 9.47 12.45 16.16
N GLU A 112 8.93 11.44 15.49
CA GLU A 112 7.68 11.54 14.76
C GLU A 112 6.51 11.58 15.74
N ALA A 113 5.73 12.67 15.70
CA ALA A 113 4.51 12.80 16.47
C ALA A 113 3.36 12.01 15.80
N LEU A 114 2.39 11.60 16.59
CA LEU A 114 1.17 10.87 16.18
C LEU A 114 1.43 9.44 15.66
N PHE A 115 2.66 9.00 15.63
CA PHE A 115 3.02 7.64 15.24
C PHE A 115 3.35 6.76 16.46
N ASN A 116 4.12 7.29 17.39
CA ASN A 116 4.45 6.63 18.65
C ASN A 116 3.44 7.04 19.75
N GLU A 117 3.60 6.42 20.94
CA GLU A 117 2.85 6.83 22.11
C GLU A 117 3.02 8.33 22.38
N ALA A 118 1.92 9.00 22.71
CA ALA A 118 1.97 10.42 22.98
C ALA A 118 2.79 10.72 24.24
N ASP A 119 3.75 11.61 24.10
CA ASP A 119 4.57 12.09 25.21
C ASP A 119 3.74 13.02 26.10
N THR A 120 3.54 12.63 27.37
CA THR A 120 2.65 13.33 28.29
C THR A 120 3.29 14.55 28.95
N ASP A 121 4.62 14.69 28.90
CA ASP A 121 5.34 15.83 29.48
C ASP A 121 5.70 16.89 28.43
N PHE A 122 5.53 16.61 27.16
CA PHE A 122 5.96 17.47 26.05
C PHE A 122 5.43 18.91 26.14
N SER A 123 4.17 19.11 26.51
CA SER A 123 3.54 20.43 26.63
C SER A 123 3.27 20.81 28.09
N GLY A 124 3.73 20.03 29.03
CA GLY A 124 3.47 20.20 30.47
C GLY A 124 4.74 20.14 31.30
N ALA A 125 4.63 19.49 32.44
CA ALA A 125 5.73 19.30 33.38
C ALA A 125 5.79 17.83 33.82
N GLY A 126 6.93 17.44 34.37
CA GLY A 126 7.15 16.10 34.85
C GLY A 126 8.13 15.32 33.98
N THR A 127 7.99 14.01 33.98
CA THR A 127 8.79 13.12 33.16
C THR A 127 7.93 11.98 32.65
N HIS A 128 7.89 11.80 31.37
CA HIS A 128 7.29 10.63 30.73
C HIS A 128 8.36 9.56 30.56
N ALA A 129 8.20 8.42 31.25
CA ALA A 129 9.11 7.29 31.11
C ALA A 129 8.33 5.97 31.10
N GLY A 130 8.95 4.97 30.48
CA GLY A 130 8.33 3.67 30.24
C GLY A 130 7.61 3.59 28.89
N THR A 131 7.30 2.38 28.48
CA THR A 131 6.60 2.12 27.21
C THR A 131 5.38 1.26 27.49
N ASN A 132 4.19 1.80 27.24
CA ASN A 132 2.96 1.04 27.35
C ASN A 132 2.75 0.17 26.07
N PRO A 133 2.37 -1.11 26.14
CA PRO A 133 1.93 -1.87 27.31
C PRO A 133 3.01 -2.78 27.93
N ALA A 134 4.29 -2.51 27.74
CA ALA A 134 5.37 -3.41 28.16
C ALA A 134 5.43 -3.61 29.67
N ILE A 135 4.94 -2.63 30.46
CA ILE A 135 4.95 -2.69 31.92
C ILE A 135 3.54 -2.46 32.42
N LEU A 136 2.84 -3.55 32.77
CA LEU A 136 1.55 -3.50 33.47
C LEU A 136 1.68 -3.22 34.96
N ASN A 137 2.87 -3.30 35.48
CA ASN A 137 3.18 -3.13 36.89
C ASN A 137 4.48 -2.33 36.99
N ASP A 138 4.40 -1.18 37.67
CA ASP A 138 5.57 -0.32 37.94
C ASP A 138 6.54 -1.00 38.92
N SER A 139 7.33 -1.94 38.45
CA SER A 139 8.31 -2.68 39.23
C SER A 139 9.67 -2.74 38.52
N PRO A 140 10.71 -2.07 39.04
CA PRO A 140 10.71 -1.23 40.24
C PRO A 140 9.91 0.07 40.09
N ALA A 141 9.39 0.58 41.22
CA ALA A 141 8.59 1.82 41.25
C ALA A 141 9.34 3.01 40.59
N GLY A 142 8.62 3.79 39.77
CA GLY A 142 9.20 4.90 39.02
C GLY A 142 9.75 4.54 37.63
N THR A 143 9.58 3.28 37.17
CA THR A 143 9.94 2.87 35.82
C THR A 143 8.93 3.37 34.80
N PHE A 144 7.67 3.46 35.20
CA PHE A 144 6.57 3.99 34.41
C PHE A 144 6.05 5.28 35.05
N THR A 145 6.28 6.41 34.40
CA THR A 145 5.85 7.74 34.89
C THR A 145 5.09 8.48 33.80
N SER A 146 4.20 9.35 34.21
CA SER A 146 3.44 10.21 33.32
C SER A 146 3.68 11.68 33.66
N GLY A 147 3.81 12.51 32.65
CA GLY A 147 3.80 13.96 32.81
C GLY A 147 2.42 14.48 33.26
N THR A 148 2.42 15.68 33.75
CA THR A 148 1.21 16.41 34.20
C THR A 148 1.19 17.81 33.60
N GLY A 149 0.04 18.49 33.64
CA GLY A 149 0.00 19.90 33.29
C GLY A 149 0.85 20.75 34.25
N ASP A 150 1.47 21.78 33.74
CA ASP A 150 2.26 22.72 34.53
C ASP A 150 1.35 23.75 35.25
N THR A 151 1.91 24.47 36.21
CA THR A 151 1.15 25.47 37.00
C THR A 151 0.79 26.66 36.12
N THR A 152 -0.33 27.33 36.43
CA THR A 152 -0.78 28.51 35.68
C THR A 152 0.26 29.62 35.69
N ALA A 153 0.97 29.81 36.78
CA ALA A 153 1.99 30.83 36.92
C ALA A 153 3.21 30.58 36.01
N ASN A 154 3.62 29.30 35.84
CA ASN A 154 4.70 28.94 34.91
C ASN A 154 4.26 29.11 33.46
N MET A 155 3.02 28.75 33.16
CA MET A 155 2.47 28.89 31.82
C MET A 155 2.28 30.34 31.39
N GLU A 156 1.94 31.23 32.32
CA GLU A 156 1.85 32.70 32.08
C GLU A 156 3.23 33.31 31.80
N ALA A 157 4.29 32.73 32.37
CA ALA A 157 5.66 33.21 32.18
C ALA A 157 6.35 32.59 30.93
N GLN A 158 5.69 31.68 30.22
CA GLN A 158 6.29 31.07 29.03
C GLN A 158 6.55 32.13 27.93
N GLY A 159 7.73 32.04 27.33
CA GLY A 159 8.16 32.94 26.27
C GLY A 159 8.83 34.22 26.75
N ASP A 160 8.97 34.43 28.05
CA ASP A 160 9.64 35.61 28.61
C ASP A 160 11.18 35.54 28.50
N SER A 161 11.73 34.34 28.41
CA SER A 161 13.16 34.06 28.31
C SER A 161 13.49 32.86 27.45
N ALA A 162 14.76 32.76 27.04
CA ALA A 162 15.24 31.61 26.26
C ALA A 162 15.16 30.27 26.98
N ASN A 163 15.06 30.30 28.31
CA ASN A 163 14.98 29.09 29.14
C ASN A 163 13.52 28.66 29.41
N ASN A 164 12.56 29.45 29.00
CA ASN A 164 11.13 29.25 29.21
C ASN A 164 10.36 29.35 27.88
N ALA A 165 10.85 28.66 26.87
CA ALA A 165 10.26 28.66 25.52
C ALA A 165 9.07 27.71 25.46
N PHE A 166 8.06 28.06 24.67
CA PHE A 166 6.96 27.16 24.35
C PHE A 166 7.46 25.87 23.69
N ALA A 167 6.82 24.77 24.01
CA ALA A 167 7.02 23.52 23.29
C ALA A 167 6.64 23.71 21.81
N GLN A 168 7.50 23.26 20.92
CA GLN A 168 7.36 23.49 19.47
C GLN A 168 7.11 22.20 18.74
N MET A 169 6.35 22.26 17.68
CA MET A 169 6.18 21.18 16.73
C MET A 169 6.67 21.63 15.34
N ALA A 170 7.24 20.73 14.62
CA ALA A 170 7.67 20.92 13.24
C ALA A 170 7.02 19.88 12.32
N PHE A 171 7.08 20.10 11.04
CA PHE A 171 6.77 19.09 10.05
C PHE A 171 7.88 18.95 9.03
N THR A 172 8.05 17.75 8.54
CA THR A 172 8.99 17.46 7.46
C THR A 172 8.26 16.84 6.28
N ILE A 173 8.70 17.18 5.08
CA ILE A 173 8.21 16.58 3.84
C ILE A 173 9.33 15.69 3.31
N GLU A 174 9.07 14.40 3.31
CA GLU A 174 9.95 13.41 2.69
C GLU A 174 9.46 13.12 1.28
N LYS A 175 10.39 12.95 0.35
CA LYS A 175 10.09 12.56 -1.02
C LYS A 175 10.76 11.23 -1.36
N ALA A 176 10.01 10.35 -1.99
CA ALA A 176 10.54 9.14 -2.60
C ALA A 176 10.27 9.19 -4.11
N THR A 177 11.29 8.89 -4.90
CA THR A 177 11.15 8.79 -6.35
C THR A 177 10.78 7.36 -6.73
N VAL A 178 9.79 7.22 -7.60
CA VAL A 178 9.32 5.95 -8.12
C VAL A 178 9.53 5.93 -9.62
N THR A 179 10.11 4.87 -10.14
CA THR A 179 10.26 4.63 -11.58
C THR A 179 9.32 3.53 -12.02
N ALA A 180 8.67 3.73 -13.15
CA ALA A 180 7.81 2.72 -13.75
C ALA A 180 8.64 1.51 -14.18
N LYS A 181 8.13 0.32 -13.88
CA LYS A 181 8.67 -0.96 -14.37
C LYS A 181 7.55 -1.72 -15.04
N THR A 182 7.86 -2.36 -16.15
CA THR A 182 6.89 -3.11 -16.95
C THR A 182 7.17 -4.60 -16.88
N ARG A 183 6.11 -5.39 -17.03
CA ARG A 183 6.15 -6.84 -17.21
C ARG A 183 5.63 -7.16 -18.59
N ALA A 184 6.25 -8.08 -19.28
CA ALA A 184 5.81 -8.55 -20.57
C ALA A 184 5.74 -10.07 -20.57
N LEU A 185 4.65 -10.60 -21.07
CA LEU A 185 4.42 -12.02 -21.24
C LEU A 185 3.91 -12.25 -22.67
N LYS A 186 4.39 -13.30 -23.32
CA LYS A 186 4.03 -13.65 -24.70
C LYS A 186 3.48 -15.08 -24.71
N ALA A 187 2.41 -15.28 -25.45
CA ALA A 187 1.89 -16.61 -25.79
C ALA A 187 1.76 -16.74 -27.29
N GLU A 188 2.05 -17.93 -27.80
CA GLU A 188 1.96 -18.28 -29.22
C GLU A 188 1.08 -19.52 -29.35
N TYR A 189 0.30 -19.58 -30.39
CA TYR A 189 -0.50 -20.75 -30.74
C TYR A 189 -0.43 -21.05 -32.24
N THR A 190 -0.65 -22.31 -32.61
CA THR A 190 -0.70 -22.72 -34.00
C THR A 190 -2.11 -22.60 -34.56
N MET A 191 -2.23 -22.37 -35.88
CA MET A 191 -3.54 -22.32 -36.53
C MET A 191 -4.33 -23.62 -36.39
N GLU A 192 -3.64 -24.75 -36.39
CA GLU A 192 -4.27 -26.07 -36.20
C GLU A 192 -4.93 -26.17 -34.85
N LEU A 193 -4.21 -25.75 -33.78
CA LEU A 193 -4.75 -25.73 -32.41
C LEU A 193 -5.98 -24.82 -32.31
N ALA A 194 -5.96 -23.66 -32.95
CA ALA A 194 -7.10 -22.74 -32.94
C ALA A 194 -8.34 -23.34 -33.63
N GLN A 195 -8.12 -24.03 -34.74
CA GLN A 195 -9.21 -24.70 -35.47
C GLN A 195 -9.78 -25.89 -34.69
N ASP A 196 -8.92 -26.68 -34.09
CA ASP A 196 -9.33 -27.84 -33.28
C ASP A 196 -10.09 -27.43 -32.02
N LEU A 197 -9.62 -26.42 -31.30
CA LEU A 197 -10.32 -25.86 -30.14
C LEU A 197 -11.70 -25.34 -30.50
N LYS A 198 -11.80 -24.65 -31.64
CA LYS A 198 -13.08 -24.13 -32.09
C LYS A 198 -14.03 -25.21 -32.58
N ALA A 199 -13.50 -26.23 -33.28
CA ALA A 199 -14.32 -27.31 -33.85
C ALA A 199 -14.78 -28.33 -32.79
N ILE A 200 -13.93 -28.67 -31.81
CA ILE A 200 -14.20 -29.73 -30.82
C ILE A 200 -14.84 -29.16 -29.56
N HIS A 201 -14.31 -28.02 -29.08
CA HIS A 201 -14.71 -27.45 -27.79
C HIS A 201 -15.54 -26.16 -27.91
N GLY A 202 -15.63 -25.57 -29.09
CA GLY A 202 -16.32 -24.30 -29.30
C GLY A 202 -15.64 -23.09 -28.63
N LEU A 203 -14.37 -23.24 -28.21
CA LEU A 203 -13.59 -22.23 -27.52
C LEU A 203 -12.75 -21.45 -28.53
N ASP A 204 -12.58 -20.17 -28.28
CA ASP A 204 -11.69 -19.32 -29.03
C ASP A 204 -10.32 -19.28 -28.37
N ALA A 205 -9.28 -19.73 -29.08
CA ALA A 205 -7.93 -19.85 -28.57
C ALA A 205 -7.33 -18.51 -28.11
N GLU A 206 -7.65 -17.42 -28.80
CA GLU A 206 -7.18 -16.09 -28.48
C GLU A 206 -7.74 -15.60 -27.14
N THR A 207 -9.04 -15.77 -26.95
CA THR A 207 -9.73 -15.38 -25.70
C THR A 207 -9.22 -16.20 -24.49
N GLU A 208 -9.03 -17.50 -24.67
CA GLU A 208 -8.55 -18.36 -23.60
C GLU A 208 -7.10 -18.04 -23.22
N LEU A 209 -6.22 -17.83 -24.19
CA LEU A 209 -4.84 -17.42 -23.93
C LEU A 209 -4.77 -16.04 -23.25
N SER A 210 -5.60 -15.10 -23.68
CA SER A 210 -5.70 -13.78 -23.04
C SER A 210 -6.11 -13.89 -21.56
N ASN A 211 -7.05 -14.79 -21.25
CA ASN A 211 -7.47 -15.07 -19.87
C ASN A 211 -6.33 -15.65 -19.03
N ILE A 212 -5.59 -16.61 -19.59
CA ILE A 212 -4.44 -17.24 -18.92
C ILE A 212 -3.35 -16.21 -18.67
N LEU A 213 -2.97 -15.42 -19.68
CA LEU A 213 -1.95 -14.37 -19.54
C LEU A 213 -2.33 -13.32 -18.48
N SER A 214 -3.58 -12.88 -18.46
CA SER A 214 -4.03 -11.90 -17.47
C SER A 214 -4.01 -12.46 -16.05
N SER A 215 -4.40 -13.72 -15.88
CA SER A 215 -4.39 -14.36 -14.56
C SER A 215 -2.98 -14.58 -14.03
N GLU A 216 -2.03 -14.93 -14.89
CA GLU A 216 -0.63 -15.13 -14.50
C GLU A 216 0.04 -13.81 -14.12
N ILE A 217 -0.12 -12.75 -14.92
CA ILE A 217 0.39 -11.41 -14.57
C ILE A 217 -0.19 -10.92 -13.24
N LEU A 218 -1.48 -11.14 -13.02
CA LEU A 218 -2.15 -10.79 -11.77
C LEU A 218 -1.54 -11.54 -10.57
N ALA A 219 -1.32 -12.85 -10.72
CA ALA A 219 -0.71 -13.68 -9.69
C ALA A 219 0.73 -13.24 -9.37
N GLU A 220 1.53 -12.91 -10.38
CA GLU A 220 2.89 -12.41 -10.20
C GLU A 220 2.93 -11.07 -9.45
N ILE A 221 2.09 -10.10 -9.85
CA ILE A 221 2.06 -8.79 -9.21
C ILE A 221 1.58 -8.92 -7.75
N ASN A 222 0.53 -9.69 -7.51
CA ASN A 222 0.02 -9.94 -6.16
C ASN A 222 1.09 -10.61 -5.26
N ARG A 223 1.84 -11.56 -5.80
CA ARG A 223 2.94 -12.20 -5.08
C ARG A 223 4.08 -11.23 -4.79
N GLU A 224 4.41 -10.32 -5.70
CA GLU A 224 5.40 -9.29 -5.49
C GLU A 224 4.99 -8.33 -4.37
N VAL A 225 3.74 -7.88 -4.34
CA VAL A 225 3.21 -7.03 -3.27
C VAL A 225 3.33 -7.72 -1.91
N VAL A 226 2.87 -8.96 -1.79
CA VAL A 226 2.95 -9.72 -0.54
C VAL A 226 4.40 -9.92 -0.09
N ARG A 227 5.31 -10.25 -0.99
CA ARG A 227 6.73 -10.40 -0.66
C ARG A 227 7.39 -9.09 -0.26
N SER A 228 7.00 -7.98 -0.86
CA SER A 228 7.48 -6.65 -0.49
C SER A 228 7.03 -6.27 0.92
N ILE A 229 5.79 -6.62 1.28
CA ILE A 229 5.28 -6.44 2.65
C ILE A 229 6.08 -7.28 3.64
N TYR A 230 6.33 -8.56 3.35
CA TYR A 230 7.15 -9.41 4.23
C TYR A 230 8.56 -8.86 4.45
N LYS A 231 9.16 -8.28 3.41
CA LYS A 231 10.49 -7.67 3.52
C LYS A 231 10.50 -6.40 4.36
N ALA A 232 9.44 -5.60 4.27
CA ALA A 232 9.32 -4.32 4.96
C ALA A 232 8.72 -4.47 6.37
N ALA A 233 8.01 -5.57 6.65
CA ALA A 233 7.35 -5.80 7.92
C ALA A 233 8.35 -5.92 9.07
N LYS A 234 7.99 -5.32 10.20
CA LYS A 234 8.74 -5.47 11.44
C LYS A 234 8.52 -6.89 11.98
N PRO A 235 9.56 -7.64 12.32
CA PRO A 235 9.39 -8.96 12.92
C PRO A 235 8.66 -8.85 14.26
N GLY A 236 7.72 -9.74 14.51
CA GLY A 236 7.06 -9.91 15.80
C GLY A 236 8.00 -10.49 16.87
N ALA A 237 7.45 -10.91 18.00
CA ALA A 237 8.20 -11.52 19.10
C ALA A 237 9.37 -10.67 19.59
N GLN A 238 9.15 -9.36 19.78
CA GLN A 238 10.19 -8.44 20.23
C GLN A 238 10.37 -8.44 21.76
N THR A 239 9.35 -8.86 22.50
CA THR A 239 9.32 -8.83 23.98
C THR A 239 9.05 -10.22 24.53
N ASP A 240 9.63 -10.51 25.70
CA ASP A 240 9.50 -11.79 26.43
C ASP A 240 9.92 -13.03 25.62
N THR A 241 10.90 -12.88 24.76
CA THR A 241 11.51 -13.96 24.01
C THR A 241 13.03 -13.99 24.27
N THR A 242 13.59 -15.17 24.25
CA THR A 242 15.06 -15.37 24.45
C THR A 242 15.86 -14.64 23.37
N THR A 243 15.35 -14.65 22.15
CA THR A 243 15.97 -13.94 21.04
C THR A 243 14.91 -13.03 20.38
N SER A 244 15.15 -11.73 20.38
CA SER A 244 14.23 -10.76 19.78
C SER A 244 13.96 -11.08 18.31
N GLY A 245 12.69 -11.15 17.94
CA GLY A 245 12.25 -11.47 16.58
C GLY A 245 12.10 -12.97 16.27
N ILE A 246 12.38 -13.84 17.23
CA ILE A 246 12.26 -15.29 17.09
C ILE A 246 11.52 -15.82 18.31
N PHE A 247 10.41 -16.50 18.09
CA PHE A 247 9.70 -17.21 19.14
C PHE A 247 10.04 -18.71 19.06
N ASP A 248 10.78 -19.19 20.07
CA ASP A 248 11.12 -20.59 20.19
C ASP A 248 10.07 -21.30 21.05
N MET A 249 9.37 -22.26 20.45
CA MET A 249 8.32 -23.01 21.15
C MET A 249 8.83 -23.86 22.31
N ASP A 250 10.13 -24.17 22.35
CA ASP A 250 10.70 -24.98 23.40
C ASP A 250 11.16 -24.15 24.62
N THR A 251 11.65 -22.95 24.36
CA THR A 251 12.23 -22.07 25.40
C THR A 251 11.28 -20.96 25.83
N ASP A 252 10.53 -20.35 24.91
CA ASP A 252 9.75 -19.15 25.17
C ASP A 252 8.29 -19.42 25.53
N SER A 253 7.77 -20.65 25.27
CA SER A 253 6.35 -20.93 25.49
C SER A 253 5.96 -21.39 26.91
N ASN A 254 6.90 -21.61 27.81
CA ASN A 254 6.70 -22.09 29.18
C ASN A 254 5.82 -23.36 29.33
N GLY A 255 5.48 -24.02 28.22
CA GLY A 255 4.61 -25.18 28.22
C GLY A 255 5.37 -26.50 28.30
N ARG A 256 4.79 -27.47 29.00
CA ARG A 256 5.34 -28.83 29.14
C ARG A 256 4.92 -29.75 27.99
N TRP A 257 3.72 -29.55 27.47
CA TRP A 257 3.10 -30.35 26.44
C TRP A 257 3.01 -29.58 25.12
N SER A 258 3.03 -30.26 24.01
CA SER A 258 2.95 -29.64 22.67
C SER A 258 1.73 -28.70 22.52
N VAL A 259 0.61 -29.05 23.14
CA VAL A 259 -0.61 -28.21 23.13
C VAL A 259 -0.42 -26.93 23.94
N GLU A 260 0.27 -27.01 25.07
CA GLU A 260 0.57 -25.81 25.89
C GLU A 260 1.57 -24.91 25.20
N LYS A 261 2.59 -25.47 24.55
CA LYS A 261 3.55 -24.74 23.73
C LYS A 261 2.86 -23.98 22.59
N PHE A 262 1.90 -24.62 21.93
CA PHE A 262 1.11 -23.95 20.89
C PHE A 262 0.21 -22.85 21.43
N LYS A 263 -0.38 -23.03 22.63
CA LYS A 263 -1.10 -21.95 23.31
C LYS A 263 -0.20 -20.76 23.63
N GLY A 264 1.05 -21.00 24.01
CA GLY A 264 2.05 -19.96 24.20
C GLY A 264 2.32 -19.16 22.95
N LEU A 265 2.44 -19.84 21.80
CA LEU A 265 2.56 -19.16 20.49
C LEU A 265 1.32 -18.32 20.16
N MET A 266 0.13 -18.82 20.40
CA MET A 266 -1.11 -18.07 20.19
C MET A 266 -1.18 -16.82 21.07
N PHE A 267 -0.79 -16.95 22.32
CA PHE A 267 -0.73 -15.83 23.26
C PHE A 267 0.28 -14.77 22.82
N GLN A 268 1.45 -15.18 22.34
CA GLN A 268 2.43 -14.24 21.79
C GLN A 268 1.90 -13.49 20.55
N LEU A 269 1.22 -14.21 19.67
CA LEU A 269 0.62 -13.63 18.46
C LEU A 269 -0.47 -12.61 18.81
N GLU A 270 -1.32 -12.93 19.80
CA GLU A 270 -2.34 -11.99 20.30
C GLU A 270 -1.70 -10.74 20.89
N ARG A 271 -0.63 -10.91 21.68
CA ARG A 271 0.09 -9.79 22.27
C ARG A 271 0.71 -8.88 21.24
N ASP A 272 1.35 -9.43 20.22
CA ASP A 272 1.93 -8.66 19.11
C ASP A 272 0.84 -7.92 18.33
N ALA A 273 -0.30 -8.56 18.09
CA ALA A 273 -1.44 -7.94 17.40
C ALA A 273 -2.04 -6.78 18.24
N VAL A 274 -2.18 -6.94 19.54
CA VAL A 274 -2.69 -5.89 20.45
C VAL A 274 -1.71 -4.72 20.49
N SER A 275 -0.41 -4.97 20.59
CA SER A 275 0.61 -3.94 20.56
C SER A 275 0.51 -3.08 19.28
N TYR A 276 0.30 -3.71 18.14
CA TYR A 276 0.12 -3.01 16.88
C TYR A 276 -1.17 -2.16 16.84
N THR A 277 -2.29 -2.71 17.30
CA THR A 277 -3.58 -2.00 17.29
C THR A 277 -3.64 -0.83 18.27
N HIS A 278 -2.91 -0.89 19.38
CA HIS A 278 -2.82 0.22 20.33
C HIS A 278 -1.91 1.34 19.86
N LEU A 279 -0.86 1.04 19.12
CA LEU A 279 0.02 2.05 18.51
C LEU A 279 -0.65 2.74 17.32
N THR A 280 -1.51 2.04 16.62
CA THR A 280 -2.35 2.58 15.56
C THR A 280 -3.77 2.84 16.08
N LEU A 281 -3.93 3.68 17.08
CA LEU A 281 -5.22 4.31 17.31
C LEU A 281 -5.64 4.93 15.98
N PRO A 282 -6.83 4.57 15.44
CA PRO A 282 -7.21 5.01 14.14
C PRO A 282 -7.25 6.54 14.13
N THR A 283 -6.30 7.15 13.50
CA THR A 283 -6.45 8.49 12.97
C THR A 283 -7.44 8.43 11.80
N THR A 284 -8.60 7.87 12.03
CA THR A 284 -9.78 8.13 11.23
C THR A 284 -10.31 9.48 11.65
N SER A 285 -9.54 10.52 11.48
CA SER A 285 -10.11 11.81 11.24
C SER A 285 -10.58 11.78 9.80
N SER A 286 -11.83 11.46 9.60
CA SER A 286 -12.58 11.83 8.43
C SER A 286 -12.40 13.34 8.23
N VAL A 287 -11.69 13.72 7.19
CA VAL A 287 -11.79 15.03 6.57
C VAL A 287 -12.42 14.83 5.21
#